data_3ae8749da637679af019f9921a313257
#
_entry.id   3ae8749da637679af019f9921a313257
#
_cell.length_a   1.000
_cell.length_b   1.000
_cell.length_c   1.000
_cell.angle_alpha   90.00
_cell.angle_beta   90.00
_cell.angle_gamma   90.00
#
_symmetry.space_group_name_H-M   'P 1'
#
loop_
_entity.id
_entity.type
_entity.pdbx_description
1 polymer ?
#
loop_
_entity_poly.entity_id
_entity_poly.type
_entity_poly.pdbx_seq_one_letter_code
_entity_poly.pdbx_strand_id
1 'polypeptide(L)'
;MLEHSVYSVISPEGCAAILWRKSGELTDEEKSRASDALKMTAQDLLSFKIIDDIISEPSGGAHMDIEQTAKNISEKVMEAIEELKAKTPGKLVDERYKRLKRIGSFVEEA
;
A
#
# COMPACT_ATOMS: atom_id res chain seq x y z
N MET A 1 -5.36 -3.78 2.61
CA MET A 1 -5.54 -3.14 1.29
C MET A 1 -6.18 -4.15 0.35
N LEU A 2 -7.04 -3.73 -0.59
CA LEU A 2 -7.58 -4.65 -1.60
C LEU A 2 -6.48 -5.11 -2.56
N GLU A 3 -6.60 -6.35 -3.06
CA GLU A 3 -5.56 -7.06 -3.82
C GLU A 3 -5.11 -6.33 -5.10
N HIS A 4 -6.06 -5.75 -5.85
CA HIS A 4 -5.79 -5.04 -7.10
C HIS A 4 -5.68 -3.52 -6.94
N SER A 5 -5.72 -3.02 -5.70
CA SER A 5 -5.53 -1.59 -5.43
C SER A 5 -4.06 -1.18 -5.61
N VAL A 6 -3.88 0.08 -5.97
CA VAL A 6 -2.56 0.71 -6.03
C VAL A 6 -2.50 1.89 -5.09
N TYR A 7 -1.33 2.13 -4.51
CA TYR A 7 -1.08 3.29 -3.65
C TYR A 7 0.30 3.88 -3.92
N SER A 8 0.33 5.19 -4.15
CA SER A 8 1.58 5.93 -4.32
C SER A 8 1.38 7.39 -3.92
N VAL A 9 2.45 8.06 -3.54
CA VAL A 9 2.47 9.49 -3.21
C VAL A 9 2.47 10.39 -4.45
N ILE A 10 2.79 9.81 -5.62
CA ILE A 10 2.88 10.53 -6.91
C ILE A 10 2.44 9.59 -8.03
N SER A 11 1.90 10.14 -9.12
CA SER A 11 1.58 9.34 -10.30
C SER A 11 2.87 8.89 -11.05
N PRO A 12 2.81 7.80 -11.83
CA PRO A 12 3.94 7.39 -12.68
C PRO A 12 4.43 8.49 -13.61
N GLU A 13 3.51 9.29 -14.17
CA GLU A 13 3.85 10.43 -15.04
C GLU A 13 4.60 11.52 -14.27
N GLY A 14 4.11 11.87 -13.07
CA GLY A 14 4.78 12.83 -12.21
C GLY A 14 6.16 12.36 -11.77
N CYS A 15 6.31 11.10 -11.43
CA CYS A 15 7.59 10.48 -11.10
C CYS A 15 8.53 10.51 -12.31
N ALA A 16 8.07 10.12 -13.49
CA ALA A 16 8.85 10.14 -14.72
C ALA A 16 9.34 11.55 -15.07
N ALA A 17 8.47 12.57 -14.93
CA ALA A 17 8.84 13.96 -15.16
C ALA A 17 9.96 14.44 -14.24
N ILE A 18 9.96 14.02 -12.98
CA ILE A 18 11.01 14.35 -12.02
C ILE A 18 12.32 13.63 -12.35
N LEU A 19 12.25 12.32 -12.59
CA LEU A 19 13.43 11.49 -12.82
C LEU A 19 14.17 11.87 -14.10
N TRP A 20 13.45 12.13 -15.18
CA TRP A 20 14.09 12.44 -16.47
C TRP A 20 14.15 13.95 -16.77
N ARG A 21 13.65 14.80 -15.86
CA ARG A 21 13.70 16.28 -15.96
C ARG A 21 13.32 16.83 -17.34
N LYS A 22 12.36 16.16 -18.01
CA LYS A 22 11.90 16.56 -19.32
C LYS A 22 10.76 17.57 -19.21
N SER A 23 10.84 18.63 -20.00
CA SER A 23 9.76 19.59 -20.22
C SER A 23 8.86 19.24 -21.42
N GLY A 24 9.01 18.03 -21.97
CA GLY A 24 8.29 17.52 -23.14
C GLY A 24 7.42 16.31 -22.83
N GLU A 25 6.80 15.75 -23.86
CA GLU A 25 6.00 14.53 -23.71
C GLU A 25 6.88 13.35 -23.26
N LEU A 26 6.39 12.64 -22.23
CA LEU A 26 6.98 11.42 -21.74
C LEU A 26 6.57 10.27 -22.65
N THR A 27 7.52 9.42 -22.98
CA THR A 27 7.23 8.19 -23.72
C THR A 27 6.52 7.17 -22.84
N ASP A 28 5.79 6.24 -23.43
CA ASP A 28 5.11 5.18 -22.68
C ASP A 28 6.10 4.25 -21.98
N GLU A 29 7.29 4.07 -22.54
CA GLU A 29 8.39 3.33 -21.90
C GLU A 29 8.88 4.03 -20.62
N GLU A 30 9.04 5.34 -20.63
CA GLU A 30 9.43 6.11 -19.43
C GLU A 30 8.35 6.05 -18.34
N LYS A 31 7.08 6.14 -18.71
CA LYS A 31 5.96 5.98 -17.76
C LYS A 31 5.91 4.57 -17.17
N SER A 32 6.10 3.54 -18.00
CA SER A 32 6.15 2.15 -17.53
C SER A 32 7.30 1.91 -16.56
N ARG A 33 8.49 2.38 -16.89
CA ARG A 33 9.66 2.29 -15.98
C ARG A 33 9.44 3.01 -14.66
N ALA A 34 8.79 4.19 -14.69
CA ALA A 34 8.44 4.90 -13.46
C ALA A 34 7.41 4.13 -12.62
N SER A 35 6.40 3.53 -13.26
CA SER A 35 5.41 2.67 -12.59
C SER A 35 6.07 1.47 -11.90
N ASP A 36 6.98 0.79 -12.61
CA ASP A 36 7.72 -0.35 -12.06
C ASP A 36 8.61 0.04 -10.89
N ALA A 37 9.23 1.21 -10.97
CA ALA A 37 10.11 1.72 -9.92
C ALA A 37 9.36 2.16 -8.66
N LEU A 38 8.12 2.65 -8.80
CA LEU A 38 7.29 3.12 -7.68
C LEU A 38 6.79 2.00 -6.77
N LYS A 39 6.75 0.75 -7.25
CA LYS A 39 6.33 -0.40 -6.43
C LYS A 39 5.00 -0.15 -5.72
N MET A 40 3.93 0.11 -6.50
CA MET A 40 2.65 0.61 -6.00
C MET A 40 1.64 -0.48 -5.67
N THR A 41 1.93 -1.74 -6.00
CA THR A 41 0.96 -2.84 -5.83
C THR A 41 0.79 -3.24 -4.38
N ALA A 42 -0.31 -3.90 -4.06
CA ALA A 42 -0.56 -4.41 -2.72
C ALA A 42 0.57 -5.34 -2.24
N GLN A 43 1.10 -6.19 -3.13
CA GLN A 43 2.20 -7.11 -2.83
C GLN A 43 3.49 -6.36 -2.50
N ASP A 44 3.83 -5.33 -3.29
CA ASP A 44 4.99 -4.48 -3.03
C ASP A 44 4.87 -3.79 -1.67
N LEU A 45 3.72 -3.17 -1.40
CA LEU A 45 3.46 -2.44 -0.16
C LEU A 45 3.46 -3.35 1.07
N LEU A 46 3.00 -4.59 0.93
CA LEU A 46 3.10 -5.59 1.99
C LEU A 46 4.56 -5.98 2.25
N SER A 47 5.36 -6.17 1.18
CA SER A 47 6.78 -6.51 1.30
C SER A 47 7.57 -5.40 2.01
N PHE A 48 7.21 -4.14 1.78
CA PHE A 48 7.79 -2.97 2.46
C PHE A 48 7.20 -2.71 3.85
N LYS A 49 6.23 -3.51 4.31
CA LYS A 49 5.53 -3.35 5.60
C LYS A 49 4.82 -2.00 5.74
N ILE A 50 4.38 -1.44 4.62
CA ILE A 50 3.57 -0.21 4.58
C ILE A 50 2.12 -0.54 4.91
N ILE A 51 1.63 -1.69 4.41
CA ILE A 51 0.32 -2.24 4.75
C ILE A 51 0.49 -3.50 5.60
N ASP A 52 -0.57 -3.88 6.32
CA ASP A 52 -0.56 -5.01 7.25
C ASP A 52 -1.03 -6.30 6.60
N ASP A 53 -1.98 -6.21 5.65
CA ASP A 53 -2.55 -7.37 4.98
C ASP A 53 -3.16 -7.00 3.62
N ILE A 54 -3.40 -8.04 2.80
CA ILE A 54 -4.07 -7.94 1.52
C ILE A 54 -5.44 -8.64 1.64
N ILE A 55 -6.48 -7.94 1.20
CA ILE A 55 -7.85 -8.46 1.15
C ILE A 55 -8.12 -8.93 -0.27
N SER A 56 -8.37 -10.23 -0.43
CA SER A 56 -8.66 -10.83 -1.73
C SER A 56 -9.93 -10.26 -2.35
N GLU A 57 -9.89 -10.06 -3.64
CA GLU A 57 -11.01 -9.60 -4.44
C GLU A 57 -11.65 -10.77 -5.20
N PRO A 58 -12.95 -10.67 -5.50
CA PRO A 58 -13.61 -11.61 -6.42
C PRO A 58 -12.96 -11.62 -7.80
N SER A 59 -13.15 -12.71 -8.55
CA SER A 59 -12.67 -12.80 -9.92
C SER A 59 -13.20 -11.64 -10.77
N GLY A 60 -12.30 -10.91 -11.41
CA GLY A 60 -12.60 -9.71 -12.19
C GLY A 60 -12.59 -8.39 -11.40
N GLY A 61 -12.31 -8.43 -10.08
CA GLY A 61 -12.16 -7.26 -9.23
C GLY A 61 -13.33 -6.97 -8.29
N ALA A 62 -13.13 -6.07 -7.35
CA ALA A 62 -14.08 -5.74 -6.29
C ALA A 62 -15.48 -5.33 -6.78
N HIS A 63 -15.57 -4.68 -7.93
CA HIS A 63 -16.83 -4.19 -8.51
C HIS A 63 -17.69 -5.30 -9.13
N MET A 64 -17.12 -6.47 -9.39
CA MET A 64 -17.85 -7.60 -9.99
C MET A 64 -18.75 -8.32 -8.98
N ASP A 65 -18.37 -8.32 -7.70
CA ASP A 65 -19.16 -8.87 -6.60
C ASP A 65 -18.98 -8.01 -5.35
N ILE A 66 -19.86 -7.02 -5.21
CA ILE A 66 -19.82 -6.05 -4.11
C ILE A 66 -20.11 -6.74 -2.77
N GLU A 67 -21.01 -7.73 -2.74
CA GLU A 67 -21.38 -8.42 -1.51
C GLU A 67 -20.22 -9.26 -0.98
N GLN A 68 -19.57 -10.03 -1.85
CA GLN A 68 -18.40 -10.81 -1.46
C GLN A 68 -17.23 -9.90 -1.05
N THR A 69 -17.02 -8.80 -1.76
CA THR A 69 -15.98 -7.81 -1.40
C THR A 69 -16.24 -7.20 -0.03
N ALA A 70 -17.49 -6.79 0.24
CA ALA A 70 -17.88 -6.23 1.53
C ALA A 70 -17.70 -7.26 2.66
N LYS A 71 -18.03 -8.52 2.42
CA LYS A 71 -17.81 -9.62 3.36
C LYS A 71 -16.31 -9.78 3.69
N ASN A 72 -15.45 -9.88 2.67
CA ASN A 72 -14.02 -10.04 2.85
C ASN A 72 -13.41 -8.87 3.65
N ILE A 73 -13.84 -7.64 3.37
CA ILE A 73 -13.41 -6.45 4.12
C ILE A 73 -13.90 -6.53 5.58
N SER A 74 -15.17 -6.87 5.78
CA SER A 74 -15.76 -6.96 7.13
C SER A 74 -15.05 -7.99 7.99
N GLU A 75 -14.76 -9.18 7.46
CA GLU A 75 -14.02 -10.22 8.17
C GLU A 75 -12.65 -9.72 8.64
N LYS A 76 -11.87 -9.08 7.76
CA LYS A 76 -10.56 -8.51 8.13
C LYS A 76 -10.64 -7.36 9.15
N VAL A 77 -11.63 -6.50 9.02
CA VAL A 77 -11.87 -5.43 9.99
C VAL A 77 -12.23 -6.00 11.36
N MET A 78 -13.09 -7.01 11.41
CA MET A 78 -13.48 -7.64 12.68
C MET A 78 -12.32 -8.37 13.35
N GLU A 79 -11.49 -9.13 12.60
CA GLU A 79 -10.26 -9.74 13.11
C GLU A 79 -9.36 -8.66 13.77
N ALA A 80 -9.09 -7.56 13.06
CA ALA A 80 -8.26 -6.48 13.58
C ALA A 80 -8.86 -5.81 14.84
N ILE A 81 -10.17 -5.60 14.86
CA ILE A 81 -10.86 -5.04 16.02
C ILE A 81 -10.74 -5.95 17.25
N GLU A 82 -10.94 -7.24 17.08
CA GLU A 82 -10.82 -8.20 18.20
C GLU A 82 -9.38 -8.25 18.74
N GLU A 83 -8.39 -8.24 17.88
CA GLU A 83 -6.98 -8.16 18.30
C GLU A 83 -6.69 -6.86 19.07
N LEU A 84 -7.18 -5.73 18.56
CA LEU A 84 -6.91 -4.41 19.17
C LEU A 84 -7.66 -4.20 20.48
N LYS A 85 -8.90 -4.71 20.61
CA LYS A 85 -9.68 -4.64 21.86
C LYS A 85 -9.02 -5.34 23.04
N ALA A 86 -8.21 -6.36 22.78
CA ALA A 86 -7.46 -7.08 23.83
C ALA A 86 -6.30 -6.25 24.43
N LYS A 87 -6.00 -5.09 23.84
CA LYS A 87 -4.86 -4.25 24.24
C LYS A 87 -5.33 -3.04 25.05
N THR A 88 -4.50 -2.60 25.98
CA THR A 88 -4.76 -1.36 26.71
C THR A 88 -4.53 -0.12 25.82
N PRO A 89 -5.20 1.03 26.09
CA PRO A 89 -4.99 2.24 25.30
C PRO A 89 -3.52 2.68 25.18
N GLY A 90 -2.77 2.60 26.27
CA GLY A 90 -1.34 2.94 26.27
C GLY A 90 -0.52 2.01 25.36
N LYS A 91 -0.83 0.71 25.38
CA LYS A 91 -0.17 -0.27 24.51
C LYS A 91 -0.48 -0.03 23.03
N LEU A 92 -1.73 0.33 22.70
CA LEU A 92 -2.13 0.67 21.33
C LEU A 92 -1.34 1.86 20.78
N VAL A 93 -1.21 2.93 21.58
CA VAL A 93 -0.44 4.12 21.18
C VAL A 93 1.04 3.80 20.98
N ASP A 94 1.64 3.06 21.90
CA ASP A 94 3.05 2.67 21.84
C ASP A 94 3.35 1.75 20.63
N GLU A 95 2.52 0.74 20.40
CA GLU A 95 2.65 -0.17 19.26
C GLU A 95 2.48 0.57 17.92
N ARG A 96 1.49 1.49 17.84
CA ARG A 96 1.30 2.34 16.65
C ARG A 96 2.53 3.19 16.37
N TYR A 97 3.08 3.83 17.38
CA TYR A 97 4.30 4.64 17.24
C TYR A 97 5.48 3.80 16.75
N LYS A 98 5.71 2.65 17.36
CA LYS A 98 6.77 1.72 16.96
C LYS A 98 6.59 1.21 15.55
N ARG A 99 5.34 0.90 15.14
CA ARG A 99 5.02 0.48 13.77
C ARG A 99 5.38 1.56 12.76
N LEU A 100 4.95 2.80 12.99
CA LEU A 100 5.23 3.91 12.07
C LEU A 100 6.74 4.20 11.96
N LYS A 101 7.48 4.08 13.04
CA LYS A 101 8.95 4.26 13.02
C LYS A 101 9.72 3.17 12.27
N ARG A 102 9.12 2.00 12.04
CA ARG A 102 9.76 0.90 11.30
C ARG A 102 9.49 0.95 9.80
N ILE A 103 8.65 1.87 9.33
CA ILE A 103 8.38 2.02 7.91
C ILE A 103 9.60 2.66 7.26
N GLY A 104 10.12 1.99 6.23
CA GLY A 104 11.31 2.41 5.51
C GLY A 104 12.60 1.79 6.05
N SER A 105 13.63 1.85 5.23
CA SER A 105 15.00 1.43 5.58
C SER A 105 15.95 2.56 5.24
N PHE A 106 16.92 2.80 6.10
CA PHE A 106 18.01 3.74 5.84
C PHE A 106 19.34 3.08 6.18
N VAL A 107 20.38 3.47 5.49
CA VAL A 107 21.74 3.07 5.78
C VAL A 107 22.43 4.30 6.37
N GLU A 108 22.95 4.19 7.59
CA GLU A 108 23.89 5.18 8.10
C GLU A 108 25.24 4.91 7.42
N GLU A 109 25.66 5.83 6.55
CA GLU A 109 27.04 5.86 6.11
C GLU A 109 27.88 6.36 7.29
N ALA A 110 28.77 5.49 7.73
CA ALA A 110 29.71 5.80 8.81
C ALA A 110 30.79 6.81 8.33
#